data_9eada084cda0cc3ec4d8aacbfdfa79d0
#
_entry.id   9eada084cda0cc3ec4d8aacbfdfa79d0
#
_cell.length_a   1.000
_cell.length_b   1.000
_cell.length_c   1.000
_cell.angle_alpha   90.00
_cell.angle_beta   90.00
_cell.angle_gamma   90.00
#
_symmetry.space_group_name_H-M   'P 1'
#
loop_
_entity.id
_entity.type
_entity.pdbx_description
1 polymer ?
#
loop_
_entity_poly.entity_id
_entity_poly.type
_entity_poly.pdbx_seq_one_letter_code
_entity_poly.pdbx_strand_id
1 'polypeptide(L)'
;PLEQNEVRVVALDQSFYALCDEKVAGTLIPVFSLRSEGSFGVGDFGDLKLMVDWMAKTHQRLLQVLPINDSTSTHTWTDSYPYSCISIFALHPQYADLRQLPALNDKLEADRFEVLREELNALPQIDYERVNNAKLKYLRLLFEQEGKKVLASKEFKAFFADCERWLAPYAHYCYLRDFYGTCVFSEWPDHKQWNEADRKALSNPKSELYNKVAFYYYMQFVLDQQMRSAHEYARARGVILKGDIPIGVNRNGCDVWHEPEYFHLDSQAGAPPDAFSVNGQNWGLPTYNWDRMIADGCEWWVRRFQNMAKYFDAYRIDHVLGFFRIWAIPTDCVGGLLGQFQPALAMSRDEIQSYGLNFQEHLFTTPFIAHWVVERVFREHTEEVIKTYLNHEHDDIYSLKPEYNTERKIEAAFEGKTTEKDVWLRDGLYALVDDVLFVRDRKNPNLFHPRITAQLNFMYEALWDGDKAAFNRLYNDYYYRRNNNFWYGEAMKKLPILVQATRMLVCAEDL
;
A
#
# COMPACT_ATOMS: atom_id res chain seq x y z
N PRO A 1 -1.11 -20.05 -32.00
CA PRO A 1 -2.08 -19.15 -32.60
C PRO A 1 -2.88 -18.55 -31.45
N LEU A 2 -2.81 -17.24 -31.30
CA LEU A 2 -3.66 -16.50 -30.39
C LEU A 2 -5.07 -16.61 -30.99
N GLU A 3 -5.93 -17.38 -30.38
CA GLU A 3 -7.35 -17.36 -30.69
C GLU A 3 -7.88 -15.95 -30.42
N GLN A 4 -8.73 -15.50 -31.33
CA GLN A 4 -9.32 -14.15 -31.36
C GLN A 4 -9.82 -13.76 -29.99
N ASN A 5 -9.09 -12.88 -29.32
CA ASN A 5 -9.60 -12.16 -28.17
C ASN A 5 -10.64 -11.17 -28.68
N GLU A 6 -11.88 -11.30 -28.25
CA GLU A 6 -12.87 -10.25 -28.41
C GLU A 6 -12.33 -8.99 -27.76
N VAL A 7 -11.93 -8.03 -28.58
CA VAL A 7 -11.68 -6.68 -28.11
C VAL A 7 -13.04 -6.09 -27.75
N ARG A 8 -13.38 -6.13 -26.49
CA ARG A 8 -14.55 -5.39 -25.99
C ARG A 8 -14.17 -3.92 -25.97
N VAL A 9 -14.62 -3.20 -26.97
CA VAL A 9 -14.59 -1.74 -26.96
C VAL A 9 -15.60 -1.29 -25.91
N VAL A 10 -15.12 -0.92 -24.73
CA VAL A 10 -15.93 -0.18 -23.76
C VAL A 10 -16.19 1.19 -24.38
N ALA A 11 -17.46 1.57 -24.53
CA ALA A 11 -17.83 2.92 -24.98
C ALA A 11 -17.39 3.92 -23.90
N LEU A 12 -16.22 4.53 -24.11
CA LEU A 12 -15.68 5.58 -23.28
C LEU A 12 -16.42 6.89 -23.56
N ASP A 13 -16.43 7.80 -22.60
CA ASP A 13 -16.92 9.17 -22.79
C ASP A 13 -16.20 9.79 -23.99
N GLN A 14 -16.88 10.69 -24.74
CA GLN A 14 -16.33 11.31 -25.97
C GLN A 14 -14.94 11.93 -25.77
N SER A 15 -14.62 12.41 -24.54
CA SER A 15 -13.29 12.92 -24.19
C SER A 15 -12.18 11.88 -24.32
N PHE A 16 -12.48 10.56 -24.22
CA PHE A 16 -11.50 9.49 -24.36
C PHE A 16 -11.29 9.00 -25.78
N TYR A 17 -12.28 9.10 -26.65
CA TYR A 17 -12.08 8.81 -28.07
C TYR A 17 -11.01 9.71 -28.67
N ALA A 18 -10.96 10.98 -28.26
CA ALA A 18 -9.92 11.90 -28.66
C ALA A 18 -8.51 11.50 -28.17
N LEU A 19 -8.40 10.79 -27.05
CA LEU A 19 -7.10 10.30 -26.54
C LEU A 19 -6.62 9.05 -27.27
N CYS A 20 -7.53 8.19 -27.76
CA CYS A 20 -7.15 6.98 -28.48
C CYS A 20 -6.61 7.28 -29.89
N ASP A 21 -7.08 8.36 -30.53
CA ASP A 21 -6.77 8.71 -31.90
C ASP A 21 -5.72 9.82 -32.05
N GLU A 22 -5.40 10.54 -30.97
CA GLU A 22 -4.47 11.66 -30.97
C GLU A 22 -3.27 11.42 -30.04
N LYS A 23 -2.11 11.93 -30.45
CA LYS A 23 -0.95 12.04 -29.55
C LYS A 23 -1.20 13.19 -28.59
N VAL A 24 -1.20 12.89 -27.30
CA VAL A 24 -1.36 13.89 -26.24
C VAL A 24 -0.08 14.03 -25.43
N ALA A 25 0.20 15.26 -24.98
CA ALA A 25 1.22 15.52 -23.98
C ALA A 25 0.57 15.70 -22.61
N GLY A 26 1.28 15.30 -21.58
CA GLY A 26 0.81 15.41 -20.20
C GLY A 26 1.96 15.51 -19.20
N THR A 27 1.61 15.86 -17.98
CA THR A 27 2.54 15.96 -16.84
C THR A 27 2.07 15.06 -15.72
N LEU A 28 3.02 14.38 -15.08
CA LEU A 28 2.81 13.72 -13.79
C LEU A 28 3.40 14.60 -12.69
N ILE A 29 2.60 14.96 -11.70
CA ILE A 29 3.06 15.72 -10.54
C ILE A 29 2.22 15.37 -9.30
N PRO A 30 2.84 15.06 -8.15
CA PRO A 30 2.11 14.91 -6.91
C PRO A 30 1.42 16.22 -6.51
N VAL A 31 0.16 16.15 -6.05
CA VAL A 31 -0.55 17.37 -5.59
C VAL A 31 0.24 18.08 -4.49
N PHE A 32 0.81 17.32 -3.54
CA PHE A 32 1.60 17.90 -2.44
C PHE A 32 2.87 18.63 -2.91
N SER A 33 3.39 18.35 -4.11
CA SER A 33 4.57 19.02 -4.68
C SER A 33 4.24 20.35 -5.36
N LEU A 34 2.97 20.65 -5.59
CA LEU A 34 2.54 21.93 -6.13
C LEU A 34 2.76 23.03 -5.09
N ARG A 35 3.13 24.22 -5.58
CA ARG A 35 3.29 25.37 -4.72
C ARG A 35 2.94 26.65 -5.46
N SER A 36 2.13 27.49 -4.82
CA SER A 36 1.80 28.85 -5.26
C SER A 36 2.07 29.83 -4.12
N GLU A 37 1.93 31.12 -4.37
CA GLU A 37 2.04 32.15 -3.34
C GLU A 37 1.02 31.96 -2.22
N GLY A 38 -0.16 31.42 -2.55
CA GLY A 38 -1.24 31.18 -1.59
C GLY A 38 -1.24 29.82 -0.92
N SER A 39 -0.31 28.90 -1.24
CA SER A 39 -0.25 27.59 -0.63
C SER A 39 0.05 27.65 0.86
N PHE A 40 -0.37 26.64 1.60
CA PHE A 40 -0.11 26.50 3.05
C PHE A 40 1.10 25.58 3.32
N GLY A 41 2.21 25.81 2.60
CA GLY A 41 3.43 25.01 2.70
C GLY A 41 3.39 23.64 2.02
N VAL A 42 2.25 23.24 1.46
CA VAL A 42 2.00 22.01 0.68
C VAL A 42 0.99 22.32 -0.41
N GLY A 43 1.09 21.62 -1.56
CA GLY A 43 0.09 21.74 -2.61
C GLY A 43 -1.27 21.20 -2.20
N ASP A 44 -2.33 21.84 -2.66
CA ASP A 44 -3.72 21.53 -2.34
C ASP A 44 -4.64 21.51 -3.58
N PHE A 45 -5.94 21.28 -3.39
CA PHE A 45 -6.89 21.24 -4.50
C PHE A 45 -7.10 22.58 -5.20
N GLY A 46 -6.77 23.70 -4.57
CA GLY A 46 -6.71 25.01 -5.22
C GLY A 46 -5.47 25.15 -6.11
N ASP A 47 -4.32 24.69 -5.64
CA ASP A 47 -3.09 24.66 -6.44
C ASP A 47 -3.22 23.71 -7.64
N LEU A 48 -4.00 22.62 -7.50
CA LEU A 48 -4.34 21.76 -8.62
C LEU A 48 -5.05 22.50 -9.76
N LYS A 49 -5.96 23.44 -9.46
CA LYS A 49 -6.61 24.27 -10.47
C LYS A 49 -5.61 25.22 -11.16
N LEU A 50 -4.65 25.77 -10.43
CA LEU A 50 -3.58 26.60 -11.02
C LEU A 50 -2.68 25.78 -11.95
N MET A 51 -2.40 24.54 -11.61
CA MET A 51 -1.67 23.60 -12.49
C MET A 51 -2.46 23.30 -13.76
N VAL A 52 -3.78 23.10 -13.64
CA VAL A 52 -4.67 22.92 -14.81
C VAL A 52 -4.61 24.15 -15.74
N ASP A 53 -4.62 25.36 -15.20
CA ASP A 53 -4.47 26.58 -16.01
C ASP A 53 -3.14 26.64 -16.76
N TRP A 54 -2.06 26.23 -16.10
CA TRP A 54 -0.74 26.17 -16.73
C TRP A 54 -0.73 25.13 -17.86
N MET A 55 -1.32 23.96 -17.64
CA MET A 55 -1.42 22.91 -18.67
C MET A 55 -2.25 23.35 -19.87
N ALA A 56 -3.39 24.00 -19.65
CA ALA A 56 -4.21 24.53 -20.72
C ALA A 56 -3.43 25.57 -21.57
N LYS A 57 -2.65 26.47 -20.92
CA LYS A 57 -1.78 27.45 -21.60
C LYS A 57 -0.65 26.81 -22.39
N THR A 58 -0.14 25.68 -21.96
CA THR A 58 0.94 24.93 -22.63
C THR A 58 0.45 23.83 -23.56
N HIS A 59 -0.86 23.78 -23.80
CA HIS A 59 -1.53 22.78 -24.65
C HIS A 59 -1.33 21.32 -24.21
N GLN A 60 -1.06 21.09 -22.92
CA GLN A 60 -1.06 19.75 -22.34
C GLN A 60 -2.48 19.35 -21.95
N ARG A 61 -2.81 18.08 -22.12
CA ARG A 61 -4.19 17.59 -21.97
C ARG A 61 -4.38 16.55 -20.89
N LEU A 62 -3.31 15.97 -20.34
CA LEU A 62 -3.41 14.92 -19.32
C LEU A 62 -2.54 15.26 -18.11
N LEU A 63 -3.18 15.42 -16.96
CA LEU A 63 -2.52 15.62 -15.67
C LEU A 63 -2.66 14.37 -14.82
N GLN A 64 -1.55 13.68 -14.58
CA GLN A 64 -1.50 12.56 -13.65
C GLN A 64 -1.03 13.05 -12.29
N VAL A 65 -1.74 12.63 -11.25
CA VAL A 65 -1.35 12.87 -9.84
C VAL A 65 -1.03 11.55 -9.14
N LEU A 66 -0.30 11.62 -8.03
CA LEU A 66 -0.14 10.48 -7.11
C LEU A 66 -1.40 10.30 -6.27
N PRO A 67 -1.51 9.17 -5.50
CA PRO A 67 -2.69 8.93 -4.68
C PRO A 67 -3.03 10.08 -3.76
N ILE A 68 -4.31 10.43 -3.68
CA ILE A 68 -4.85 11.54 -2.87
C ILE A 68 -5.64 11.07 -1.65
N ASN A 69 -5.67 9.77 -1.41
CA ASN A 69 -6.39 9.19 -0.29
C ASN A 69 -5.71 9.47 1.05
N ASP A 70 -6.49 9.40 2.11
CA ASP A 70 -6.02 9.67 3.46
C ASP A 70 -5.03 8.60 3.93
N SER A 71 -3.84 9.03 4.30
CA SER A 71 -2.75 8.22 4.86
C SER A 71 -2.39 8.62 6.31
N THR A 72 -3.23 9.41 6.99
CA THR A 72 -2.98 9.86 8.36
C THR A 72 -3.12 8.72 9.35
N SER A 73 -2.03 8.07 9.68
CA SER A 73 -1.97 6.96 10.64
C SER A 73 -1.34 7.37 11.97
N THR A 74 -0.28 8.17 11.94
CA THR A 74 0.55 8.49 13.10
C THR A 74 0.57 9.98 13.46
N HIS A 75 0.07 10.85 12.59
CA HIS A 75 0.22 12.32 12.64
C HIS A 75 1.68 12.78 12.60
N THR A 76 2.58 11.97 12.06
CA THR A 76 3.98 12.30 11.83
C THR A 76 4.28 12.46 10.34
N TRP A 77 5.51 12.86 10.01
CA TRP A 77 5.96 12.99 8.62
C TRP A 77 5.80 11.70 7.78
N THR A 78 5.75 10.52 8.42
CA THR A 78 5.55 9.23 7.74
C THR A 78 4.20 9.14 7.02
N ASP A 79 3.20 9.90 7.46
CA ASP A 79 1.88 9.99 6.83
C ASP A 79 1.90 10.68 5.46
N SER A 80 3.03 11.28 5.07
CA SER A 80 3.24 11.86 3.74
C SER A 80 3.35 10.83 2.61
N TYR A 81 3.57 9.54 2.94
CA TYR A 81 3.69 8.48 1.95
C TYR A 81 2.32 8.09 1.39
N PRO A 82 2.03 8.40 0.09
CA PRO A 82 0.66 8.32 -0.43
C PRO A 82 0.18 6.91 -0.72
N TYR A 83 1.08 5.90 -0.78
CA TYR A 83 0.72 4.52 -1.14
C TYR A 83 0.32 3.66 0.07
N SER A 84 0.30 4.24 1.29
CA SER A 84 -0.13 3.55 2.51
C SER A 84 -1.37 4.22 3.11
N CYS A 85 -2.46 4.31 2.34
CA CYS A 85 -3.68 4.96 2.81
C CYS A 85 -4.39 4.14 3.90
N ILE A 86 -4.98 4.86 4.86
CA ILE A 86 -5.85 4.26 5.89
C ILE A 86 -7.26 3.99 5.37
N SER A 87 -7.64 4.66 4.29
CA SER A 87 -8.91 4.45 3.60
C SER A 87 -8.77 4.71 2.10
N ILE A 88 -9.28 3.78 1.28
CA ILE A 88 -9.35 3.92 -0.17
C ILE A 88 -10.43 4.91 -0.64
N PHE A 89 -11.25 5.40 0.26
CA PHE A 89 -12.37 6.30 -0.03
C PHE A 89 -12.11 7.72 0.41
N ALA A 90 -11.56 7.89 1.62
CA ALA A 90 -11.35 9.20 2.22
C ALA A 90 -10.21 9.96 1.55
N LEU A 91 -10.34 11.28 1.47
CA LEU A 91 -9.31 12.17 0.95
C LEU A 91 -8.40 12.69 2.07
N HIS A 92 -7.12 12.87 1.76
CA HIS A 92 -6.14 13.32 2.75
C HIS A 92 -6.37 14.78 3.14
N PRO A 93 -6.47 15.09 4.44
CA PRO A 93 -6.76 16.45 4.93
C PRO A 93 -5.77 17.53 4.47
N GLN A 94 -4.51 17.17 4.20
CA GLN A 94 -3.51 18.12 3.72
C GLN A 94 -3.89 18.82 2.43
N TYR A 95 -4.76 18.22 1.61
CA TYR A 95 -5.17 18.78 0.32
C TYR A 95 -6.31 19.79 0.43
N ALA A 96 -6.84 20.07 1.63
CA ALA A 96 -7.81 21.12 1.82
C ALA A 96 -7.19 22.49 1.46
N ASP A 97 -7.83 23.20 0.53
CA ASP A 97 -7.51 24.60 0.25
C ASP A 97 -8.27 25.50 1.21
N LEU A 98 -7.58 26.05 2.19
CA LEU A 98 -8.18 26.91 3.22
C LEU A 98 -8.69 28.24 2.65
N ARG A 99 -8.17 28.69 1.49
CA ARG A 99 -8.60 29.94 0.81
C ARG A 99 -10.02 29.83 0.23
N GLN A 100 -10.50 28.62 -0.03
CA GLN A 100 -11.84 28.37 -0.53
C GLN A 100 -12.88 28.18 0.59
N LEU A 101 -12.43 28.26 1.84
CA LEU A 101 -13.27 28.09 3.01
C LEU A 101 -13.68 29.46 3.59
N PRO A 102 -14.77 29.52 4.38
CA PRO A 102 -15.10 30.73 5.11
C PRO A 102 -13.96 31.19 6.02
N ALA A 103 -13.86 32.49 6.20
CA ALA A 103 -12.92 33.08 7.16
C ALA A 103 -13.30 32.67 8.59
N LEU A 104 -12.29 32.52 9.44
CA LEU A 104 -12.51 32.38 10.88
C LEU A 104 -13.11 33.65 11.46
N ASN A 105 -14.10 33.53 12.37
CA ASN A 105 -14.71 34.67 13.07
C ASN A 105 -13.71 35.34 14.03
N ASP A 106 -12.80 34.55 14.62
CA ASP A 106 -11.72 35.08 15.43
C ASP A 106 -10.62 35.63 14.53
N LYS A 107 -10.58 36.97 14.44
CA LYS A 107 -9.61 37.68 13.61
C LYS A 107 -8.16 37.45 14.06
N LEU A 108 -7.92 37.30 15.35
CA LEU A 108 -6.56 37.08 15.88
C LEU A 108 -6.05 35.71 15.47
N GLU A 109 -6.90 34.66 15.55
CA GLU A 109 -6.55 33.35 15.06
C GLU A 109 -6.38 33.33 13.53
N ALA A 110 -7.24 33.99 12.76
CA ALA A 110 -7.07 34.14 11.32
C ALA A 110 -5.72 34.77 10.94
N ASP A 111 -5.33 35.85 11.60
CA ASP A 111 -4.04 36.52 11.39
C ASP A 111 -2.86 35.58 11.75
N ARG A 112 -2.96 34.83 12.82
CA ARG A 112 -1.94 33.80 13.20
C ARG A 112 -1.79 32.70 12.14
N PHE A 113 -2.88 32.22 11.56
CA PHE A 113 -2.83 31.24 10.47
C PHE A 113 -2.19 31.82 9.21
N GLU A 114 -2.42 33.08 8.90
CA GLU A 114 -1.79 33.72 7.75
C GLU A 114 -0.27 33.88 7.95
N VAL A 115 0.19 34.29 9.09
CA VAL A 115 1.63 34.34 9.43
C VAL A 115 2.25 32.94 9.33
N LEU A 116 1.57 31.92 9.87
CA LEU A 116 2.04 30.54 9.79
C LEU A 116 2.06 30.02 8.36
N ARG A 117 1.06 30.38 7.53
CA ARG A 117 1.02 30.04 6.11
C ARG A 117 2.25 30.58 5.38
N GLU A 118 2.56 31.88 5.57
CA GLU A 118 3.73 32.49 4.95
C GLU A 118 5.04 31.84 5.40
N GLU A 119 5.18 31.53 6.68
CA GLU A 119 6.34 30.83 7.23
C GLU A 119 6.51 29.46 6.60
N LEU A 120 5.48 28.62 6.63
CA LEU A 120 5.54 27.26 6.11
C LEU A 120 5.71 27.24 4.57
N ASN A 121 5.11 28.21 3.88
CA ASN A 121 5.24 28.29 2.41
C ASN A 121 6.63 28.77 1.96
N ALA A 122 7.38 29.46 2.82
CA ALA A 122 8.74 29.88 2.55
C ALA A 122 9.81 28.79 2.79
N LEU A 123 9.43 27.66 3.43
CA LEU A 123 10.37 26.58 3.71
C LEU A 123 10.85 25.91 2.41
N PRO A 124 12.15 25.53 2.33
CA PRO A 124 12.70 24.82 1.16
C PRO A 124 12.17 23.40 1.01
N GLN A 125 11.70 22.79 2.10
CA GLN A 125 11.10 21.47 2.17
C GLN A 125 9.76 21.55 2.91
N ILE A 126 8.86 20.61 2.58
CA ILE A 126 7.55 20.53 3.23
C ILE A 126 7.73 20.04 4.67
N ASP A 127 7.22 20.81 5.63
CA ASP A 127 7.05 20.37 7.01
C ASP A 127 5.65 19.75 7.15
N TYR A 128 5.54 18.48 6.83
CA TYR A 128 4.25 17.77 6.80
C TYR A 128 3.53 17.80 8.16
N GLU A 129 4.26 17.68 9.26
CA GLU A 129 3.65 17.66 10.60
C GLU A 129 3.03 19.00 10.94
N ARG A 130 3.78 20.09 10.76
CA ARG A 130 3.26 21.43 11.04
C ARG A 130 2.12 21.82 10.10
N VAL A 131 2.22 21.48 8.82
CA VAL A 131 1.16 21.73 7.82
C VAL A 131 -0.11 20.98 8.20
N ASN A 132 -0.02 19.68 8.46
CA ASN A 132 -1.18 18.84 8.79
C ASN A 132 -1.84 19.28 10.08
N ASN A 133 -1.05 19.55 11.12
CA ASN A 133 -1.55 20.07 12.41
C ASN A 133 -2.26 21.40 12.25
N ALA A 134 -1.69 22.32 11.46
CA ALA A 134 -2.29 23.62 11.21
C ALA A 134 -3.62 23.51 10.44
N LYS A 135 -3.64 22.74 9.34
CA LYS A 135 -4.87 22.55 8.54
C LYS A 135 -5.96 21.84 9.33
N LEU A 136 -5.64 20.81 10.09
CA LEU A 136 -6.60 20.15 10.96
C LEU A 136 -7.15 21.08 12.04
N LYS A 137 -6.29 21.90 12.67
CA LYS A 137 -6.71 22.91 13.64
C LYS A 137 -7.67 23.94 12.99
N TYR A 138 -7.33 24.45 11.81
CA TYR A 138 -8.18 25.38 11.07
C TYR A 138 -9.57 24.79 10.77
N LEU A 139 -9.59 23.54 10.25
CA LEU A 139 -10.83 22.83 9.94
C LEU A 139 -11.69 22.57 11.20
N ARG A 140 -11.07 22.30 12.37
CA ARG A 140 -11.80 22.15 13.65
C ARG A 140 -12.43 23.46 14.10
N LEU A 141 -11.71 24.57 14.01
CA LEU A 141 -12.26 25.89 14.32
C LEU A 141 -13.44 26.25 13.41
N LEU A 142 -13.34 25.96 12.12
CA LEU A 142 -14.46 26.13 11.20
C LEU A 142 -15.63 25.22 11.54
N PHE A 143 -15.35 23.99 11.90
CA PHE A 143 -16.40 23.06 12.32
C PHE A 143 -17.13 23.55 13.58
N GLU A 144 -16.44 24.11 14.55
CA GLU A 144 -17.04 24.76 15.73
C GLU A 144 -17.90 25.96 15.32
N GLN A 145 -17.45 26.75 14.35
CA GLN A 145 -18.13 27.94 13.84
C GLN A 145 -19.39 27.63 13.03
N GLU A 146 -19.34 26.68 12.11
CA GLU A 146 -20.40 26.46 11.12
C GLU A 146 -20.85 24.99 10.96
N GLY A 147 -20.19 24.06 11.61
CA GLY A 147 -20.39 22.63 11.41
C GLY A 147 -21.85 22.20 11.54
N LYS A 148 -22.58 22.70 12.55
CA LYS A 148 -24.01 22.41 12.72
C LYS A 148 -24.84 22.82 11.51
N LYS A 149 -24.56 23.99 10.92
CA LYS A 149 -25.25 24.51 9.74
C LYS A 149 -24.94 23.64 8.51
N VAL A 150 -23.66 23.32 8.32
CA VAL A 150 -23.20 22.48 7.19
C VAL A 150 -23.81 21.11 7.27
N LEU A 151 -23.74 20.42 8.42
CA LEU A 151 -24.30 19.08 8.61
C LEU A 151 -25.83 19.03 8.46
N ALA A 152 -26.53 20.17 8.65
CA ALA A 152 -27.96 20.29 8.43
C ALA A 152 -28.35 20.56 6.96
N SER A 153 -27.38 20.92 6.10
CA SER A 153 -27.61 21.27 4.70
C SER A 153 -28.11 20.10 3.86
N LYS A 154 -28.76 20.41 2.74
CA LYS A 154 -29.21 19.38 1.79
C LYS A 154 -28.03 18.72 1.09
N GLU A 155 -27.00 19.49 0.79
CA GLU A 155 -25.78 19.08 0.11
C GLU A 155 -25.02 18.05 0.97
N PHE A 156 -24.84 18.33 2.25
CA PHE A 156 -24.20 17.38 3.17
C PHE A 156 -25.04 16.10 3.32
N LYS A 157 -26.37 16.23 3.47
CA LYS A 157 -27.23 15.04 3.60
C LYS A 157 -27.18 14.15 2.37
N ALA A 158 -27.10 14.72 1.17
CA ALA A 158 -26.94 13.97 -0.07
C ALA A 158 -25.55 13.28 -0.11
N PHE A 159 -24.49 13.99 0.23
CA PHE A 159 -23.15 13.43 0.35
C PHE A 159 -23.10 12.29 1.37
N PHE A 160 -23.67 12.50 2.56
CA PHE A 160 -23.66 11.46 3.61
C PHE A 160 -24.42 10.21 3.15
N ALA A 161 -25.59 10.37 2.54
CA ALA A 161 -26.38 9.23 2.03
C ALA A 161 -25.63 8.42 0.95
N ASP A 162 -24.85 9.09 0.10
CA ASP A 162 -24.01 8.44 -0.93
C ASP A 162 -22.77 7.75 -0.32
N CYS A 163 -22.26 8.27 0.77
CA CYS A 163 -20.97 7.86 1.35
C CYS A 163 -21.08 7.11 2.68
N GLU A 164 -22.25 7.01 3.30
CA GLU A 164 -22.45 6.47 4.67
C GLU A 164 -21.72 5.14 4.90
N ARG A 165 -21.76 4.25 3.92
CA ARG A 165 -21.20 2.91 4.03
C ARG A 165 -19.72 2.90 4.41
N TRP A 166 -18.93 3.83 3.87
CA TRP A 166 -17.52 3.97 4.18
C TRP A 166 -17.23 5.14 5.13
N LEU A 167 -18.01 6.21 5.06
CA LEU A 167 -17.76 7.44 5.80
C LEU A 167 -18.01 7.27 7.31
N ALA A 168 -19.04 6.51 7.69
CA ALA A 168 -19.35 6.26 9.10
C ALA A 168 -18.24 5.41 9.79
N PRO A 169 -17.81 4.26 9.26
CA PRO A 169 -16.67 3.55 9.84
C PRO A 169 -15.36 4.35 9.77
N TYR A 170 -15.10 5.10 8.70
CA TYR A 170 -13.91 5.96 8.62
C TYR A 170 -13.86 7.01 9.73
N ALA A 171 -14.95 7.72 9.95
CA ALA A 171 -15.03 8.74 11.00
C ALA A 171 -14.89 8.14 12.40
N HIS A 172 -15.47 6.96 12.62
CA HIS A 172 -15.33 6.23 13.89
C HIS A 172 -13.88 5.76 14.11
N TYR A 173 -13.26 5.19 13.08
CA TYR A 173 -11.85 4.79 13.13
C TYR A 173 -10.94 6.00 13.45
N CYS A 174 -11.11 7.13 12.77
CA CYS A 174 -10.31 8.32 13.01
C CYS A 174 -10.49 8.85 14.43
N TYR A 175 -11.72 8.85 14.94
CA TYR A 175 -11.99 9.22 16.33
C TYR A 175 -11.29 8.28 17.32
N LEU A 176 -11.37 6.96 17.11
CA LEU A 176 -10.75 5.97 18.00
C LEU A 176 -9.22 6.05 17.94
N ARG A 177 -8.64 6.17 16.73
CA ARG A 177 -7.20 6.37 16.53
C ARG A 177 -6.69 7.57 17.34
N ASP A 178 -7.38 8.71 17.22
CA ASP A 178 -6.99 9.95 17.90
C ASP A 178 -7.24 9.87 19.41
N PHE A 179 -8.31 9.19 19.82
CA PHE A 179 -8.65 8.98 21.24
C PHE A 179 -7.65 8.07 21.96
N TYR A 180 -7.24 6.97 21.31
CA TYR A 180 -6.26 6.03 21.88
C TYR A 180 -4.80 6.42 21.58
N GLY A 181 -4.57 7.37 20.70
CA GLY A 181 -3.23 7.85 20.33
C GLY A 181 -2.41 6.86 19.50
N THR A 182 -3.05 5.88 18.88
CA THR A 182 -2.41 4.87 18.02
C THR A 182 -3.37 4.38 16.93
N CYS A 183 -2.83 4.13 15.72
CA CYS A 183 -3.57 3.47 14.65
C CYS A 183 -3.59 1.94 14.77
N VAL A 184 -2.81 1.35 15.67
CA VAL A 184 -2.72 -0.10 15.86
C VAL A 184 -3.97 -0.60 16.59
N PHE A 185 -5.04 -0.81 15.84
CA PHE A 185 -6.36 -1.14 16.40
C PHE A 185 -6.38 -2.45 17.20
N SER A 186 -5.44 -3.37 16.96
CA SER A 186 -5.28 -4.58 17.76
C SER A 186 -4.85 -4.30 19.22
N GLU A 187 -4.25 -3.14 19.47
CA GLU A 187 -3.81 -2.67 20.80
C GLU A 187 -4.89 -1.85 21.53
N TRP A 188 -5.95 -1.43 20.84
CA TRP A 188 -7.02 -0.66 21.46
C TRP A 188 -7.68 -1.50 22.59
N PRO A 189 -8.00 -0.90 23.73
CA PRO A 189 -8.71 -1.60 24.81
C PRO A 189 -10.05 -2.16 24.36
N ASP A 190 -10.81 -1.34 23.61
CA ASP A 190 -12.11 -1.66 23.02
C ASP A 190 -12.08 -1.40 21.52
N HIS A 191 -13.09 -1.87 20.78
CA HIS A 191 -13.28 -1.60 19.34
C HIS A 191 -12.13 -2.12 18.45
N LYS A 192 -11.48 -3.22 18.83
CA LYS A 192 -10.42 -3.87 18.01
C LYS A 192 -10.92 -4.32 16.64
N GLN A 193 -12.21 -4.37 16.44
CA GLN A 193 -12.89 -4.69 15.20
C GLN A 193 -14.11 -3.78 15.03
N TRP A 194 -14.50 -3.53 13.80
CA TRP A 194 -15.76 -2.84 13.50
C TRP A 194 -16.96 -3.58 14.09
N ASN A 195 -17.88 -2.82 14.64
CA ASN A 195 -19.17 -3.34 15.12
C ASN A 195 -20.30 -2.72 14.29
N GLU A 196 -20.98 -3.52 13.49
CA GLU A 196 -22.09 -3.05 12.65
C GLU A 196 -23.24 -2.43 13.45
N ALA A 197 -23.39 -2.78 14.74
CA ALA A 197 -24.37 -2.17 15.62
C ALA A 197 -24.13 -0.65 15.83
N ASP A 198 -22.88 -0.18 15.68
CA ASP A 198 -22.53 1.23 15.85
C ASP A 198 -23.01 2.09 14.67
N ARG A 199 -23.22 1.50 13.49
CA ARG A 199 -23.64 2.21 12.27
C ARG A 199 -24.87 3.06 12.50
N LYS A 200 -25.89 2.50 13.18
CA LYS A 200 -27.13 3.22 13.45
C LYS A 200 -26.91 4.45 14.33
N ALA A 201 -26.02 4.36 15.31
CA ALA A 201 -25.68 5.48 16.19
C ALA A 201 -24.86 6.53 15.43
N LEU A 202 -23.92 6.08 14.60
CA LEU A 202 -23.07 6.95 13.76
C LEU A 202 -23.86 7.71 12.69
N SER A 203 -24.99 7.19 12.24
CA SER A 203 -25.86 7.83 11.24
C SER A 203 -26.96 8.69 11.86
N ASN A 204 -27.10 8.71 13.19
CA ASN A 204 -28.12 9.48 13.88
C ASN A 204 -27.58 10.78 14.48
N PRO A 205 -27.94 11.97 13.93
CA PRO A 205 -27.46 13.27 14.42
C PRO A 205 -27.79 13.58 15.90
N LYS A 206 -28.69 12.82 16.52
CA LYS A 206 -29.04 12.95 17.94
C LYS A 206 -28.19 12.05 18.84
N SER A 207 -27.42 11.15 18.28
CA SER A 207 -26.55 10.24 19.03
C SER A 207 -25.30 10.96 19.53
N GLU A 208 -24.85 10.57 20.73
CA GLU A 208 -23.57 11.02 21.27
C GLU A 208 -22.40 10.58 20.38
N LEU A 209 -22.45 9.36 19.86
CA LEU A 209 -21.39 8.83 18.99
C LEU A 209 -21.29 9.63 17.68
N TYR A 210 -22.43 9.98 17.06
CA TYR A 210 -22.42 10.88 15.88
C TYR A 210 -21.72 12.22 16.20
N ASN A 211 -22.03 12.81 17.35
CA ASN A 211 -21.45 14.10 17.74
C ASN A 211 -19.93 14.01 17.95
N LYS A 212 -19.42 12.87 18.45
CA LYS A 212 -17.97 12.63 18.62
C LYS A 212 -17.23 12.56 17.27
N VAL A 213 -17.86 12.02 16.24
CA VAL A 213 -17.24 11.79 14.93
C VAL A 213 -17.59 12.86 13.89
N ALA A 214 -18.52 13.74 14.17
CA ALA A 214 -19.12 14.70 13.22
C ALA A 214 -18.09 15.62 12.54
N PHE A 215 -16.98 15.92 13.20
CA PHE A 215 -15.86 16.65 12.61
C PHE A 215 -15.28 15.96 11.38
N TYR A 216 -15.12 14.65 11.43
CA TYR A 216 -14.57 13.87 10.30
C TYR A 216 -15.55 13.82 9.13
N TYR A 217 -16.85 13.83 9.39
CA TYR A 217 -17.88 13.97 8.35
C TYR A 217 -17.77 15.32 7.64
N TYR A 218 -17.67 16.40 8.43
CA TYR A 218 -17.49 17.76 7.91
C TYR A 218 -16.22 17.85 7.05
N MET A 219 -15.11 17.36 7.56
CA MET A 219 -13.82 17.42 6.89
C MET A 219 -13.86 16.70 5.53
N GLN A 220 -14.38 15.49 5.47
CA GLN A 220 -14.48 14.73 4.22
C GLN A 220 -15.47 15.35 3.23
N PHE A 221 -16.54 15.95 3.72
CA PHE A 221 -17.46 16.71 2.87
C PHE A 221 -16.76 17.92 2.22
N VAL A 222 -16.01 18.68 2.97
CA VAL A 222 -15.23 19.81 2.44
C VAL A 222 -14.25 19.35 1.37
N LEU A 223 -13.51 18.29 1.63
CA LEU A 223 -12.54 17.73 0.69
C LEU A 223 -13.20 17.19 -0.59
N ASP A 224 -14.31 16.48 -0.47
CA ASP A 224 -15.10 15.99 -1.62
C ASP A 224 -15.55 17.16 -2.52
N GLN A 225 -16.10 18.23 -1.93
CA GLN A 225 -16.55 19.41 -2.67
C GLN A 225 -15.38 20.08 -3.41
N GLN A 226 -14.23 20.24 -2.77
CA GLN A 226 -13.07 20.87 -3.38
C GLN A 226 -12.47 20.02 -4.50
N MET A 227 -12.33 18.71 -4.30
CA MET A 227 -11.78 17.83 -5.35
C MET A 227 -12.73 17.68 -6.54
N ARG A 228 -14.04 17.56 -6.33
CA ARG A 228 -15.03 17.61 -7.42
C ARG A 228 -14.94 18.91 -8.21
N SER A 229 -14.87 20.04 -7.50
CA SER A 229 -14.71 21.35 -8.13
C SER A 229 -13.40 21.46 -8.94
N ALA A 230 -12.31 20.85 -8.48
CA ALA A 230 -11.06 20.82 -9.25
C ALA A 230 -11.19 19.93 -10.50
N HIS A 231 -11.88 18.80 -10.41
CA HIS A 231 -12.14 17.91 -11.54
C HIS A 231 -13.03 18.56 -12.60
N GLU A 232 -14.12 19.19 -12.20
CA GLU A 232 -15.00 19.95 -13.12
C GLU A 232 -14.24 21.11 -13.78
N TYR A 233 -13.38 21.79 -13.02
CA TYR A 233 -12.54 22.86 -13.53
C TYR A 233 -11.56 22.37 -14.60
N ALA A 234 -10.94 21.20 -14.40
CA ALA A 234 -10.05 20.58 -15.37
C ALA A 234 -10.80 20.19 -16.65
N ARG A 235 -11.95 19.55 -16.53
CA ARG A 235 -12.82 19.18 -17.66
C ARG A 235 -13.21 20.40 -18.50
N ALA A 236 -13.63 21.49 -17.85
CA ALA A 236 -14.00 22.74 -18.54
C ALA A 236 -12.85 23.36 -19.33
N ARG A 237 -11.60 22.99 -19.06
CA ARG A 237 -10.38 23.44 -19.75
C ARG A 237 -9.79 22.40 -20.70
N GLY A 238 -10.47 21.30 -20.92
CA GLY A 238 -10.01 20.21 -21.77
C GLY A 238 -8.81 19.44 -21.20
N VAL A 239 -8.59 19.52 -19.88
CA VAL A 239 -7.56 18.78 -19.16
C VAL A 239 -8.18 17.58 -18.47
N ILE A 240 -7.64 16.40 -18.75
CA ILE A 240 -8.05 15.11 -18.19
C ILE A 240 -7.25 14.88 -16.92
N LEU A 241 -7.94 14.62 -15.82
CA LEU A 241 -7.29 14.21 -14.56
C LEU A 241 -7.15 12.69 -14.52
N LYS A 242 -5.91 12.22 -14.32
CA LYS A 242 -5.57 10.81 -14.14
C LYS A 242 -5.12 10.59 -12.71
N GLY A 243 -5.88 9.79 -11.99
CA GLY A 243 -5.54 9.37 -10.62
C GLY A 243 -4.54 8.23 -10.59
N ASP A 244 -4.11 7.89 -9.40
CA ASP A 244 -3.24 6.75 -9.13
C ASP A 244 -3.91 5.87 -8.04
N ILE A 245 -4.01 4.58 -8.30
CA ILE A 245 -4.69 3.61 -7.43
C ILE A 245 -3.64 2.66 -6.86
N PRO A 246 -3.21 2.84 -5.60
CA PRO A 246 -2.25 1.95 -4.95
C PRO A 246 -2.70 0.49 -4.97
N ILE A 247 -1.75 -0.44 -5.11
CA ILE A 247 -2.05 -1.88 -5.01
C ILE A 247 -2.51 -2.26 -3.61
N GLY A 248 -2.05 -1.60 -2.57
CA GLY A 248 -2.33 -1.97 -1.18
C GLY A 248 -2.98 -0.86 -0.36
N VAL A 249 -3.15 -1.15 0.93
CA VAL A 249 -3.64 -0.25 1.97
C VAL A 249 -2.80 -0.39 3.22
N ASN A 250 -2.89 0.57 4.14
CA ASN A 250 -2.21 0.47 5.43
C ASN A 250 -2.76 -0.72 6.23
N ARG A 251 -1.86 -1.54 6.76
CA ARG A 251 -2.19 -2.73 7.57
C ARG A 251 -3.05 -2.42 8.79
N ASN A 252 -2.82 -1.26 9.39
CA ASN A 252 -3.56 -0.77 10.55
C ASN A 252 -4.61 0.29 10.17
N GLY A 253 -4.98 0.38 8.88
CA GLY A 253 -5.94 1.34 8.38
C GLY A 253 -7.40 0.96 8.63
N CYS A 254 -8.28 1.93 8.40
CA CYS A 254 -9.72 1.79 8.52
C CYS A 254 -10.29 0.65 7.66
N ASP A 255 -9.81 0.49 6.42
CA ASP A 255 -10.35 -0.52 5.51
C ASP A 255 -10.13 -1.94 6.05
N VAL A 256 -8.95 -2.19 6.63
CA VAL A 256 -8.62 -3.47 7.27
C VAL A 256 -9.40 -3.69 8.56
N TRP A 257 -9.58 -2.63 9.35
CA TRP A 257 -10.37 -2.67 10.58
C TRP A 257 -11.86 -2.90 10.32
N HIS A 258 -12.39 -2.29 9.24
CA HIS A 258 -13.80 -2.33 8.87
C HIS A 258 -14.22 -3.61 8.15
N GLU A 259 -13.42 -4.07 7.20
CA GLU A 259 -13.73 -5.22 6.32
C GLU A 259 -12.53 -6.21 6.28
N PRO A 260 -12.12 -6.76 7.46
CA PRO A 260 -10.91 -7.58 7.58
C PRO A 260 -10.94 -8.86 6.74
N GLU A 261 -12.13 -9.37 6.38
CA GLU A 261 -12.30 -10.57 5.57
C GLU A 261 -11.70 -10.49 4.16
N TYR A 262 -11.44 -9.27 3.67
CA TYR A 262 -10.81 -9.04 2.37
C TYR A 262 -9.28 -9.07 2.40
N PHE A 263 -8.68 -9.24 3.58
CA PHE A 263 -7.23 -9.12 3.76
C PHE A 263 -6.62 -10.33 4.45
N HIS A 264 -5.37 -10.64 4.08
CA HIS A 264 -4.51 -11.56 4.83
C HIS A 264 -3.49 -10.73 5.61
N LEU A 265 -3.53 -10.84 6.94
CA LEU A 265 -2.63 -10.12 7.85
C LEU A 265 -1.40 -10.94 8.25
N ASP A 266 -1.33 -12.19 7.86
CA ASP A 266 -0.21 -13.10 8.06
C ASP A 266 0.88 -12.98 6.97
N SER A 267 0.70 -12.06 6.02
CA SER A 267 1.65 -11.75 4.94
C SER A 267 1.77 -10.27 4.67
N GLN A 268 2.80 -9.93 3.94
CA GLN A 268 3.11 -8.58 3.46
C GLN A 268 3.29 -8.64 1.95
N ALA A 269 2.66 -7.68 1.24
CA ALA A 269 2.90 -7.53 -0.18
C ALA A 269 4.28 -6.92 -0.43
N GLY A 270 4.89 -7.30 -1.53
CA GLY A 270 6.18 -6.80 -1.96
C GLY A 270 6.50 -7.19 -3.41
N ALA A 271 7.78 -7.09 -3.76
CA ALA A 271 8.32 -7.52 -5.04
C ALA A 271 9.49 -8.50 -4.84
N PRO A 272 9.63 -9.50 -5.72
CA PRO A 272 10.79 -10.39 -5.68
C PRO A 272 12.09 -9.63 -6.01
N PRO A 273 13.26 -10.23 -5.69
CA PRO A 273 14.55 -9.67 -6.08
C PRO A 273 14.66 -9.37 -7.57
N ASP A 274 15.26 -8.22 -7.87
CA ASP A 274 15.56 -7.76 -9.22
C ASP A 274 16.93 -7.06 -9.29
N ALA A 275 17.23 -6.42 -10.42
CA ALA A 275 18.50 -5.71 -10.63
C ALA A 275 18.65 -4.45 -9.73
N PHE A 276 17.55 -3.89 -9.23
CA PHE A 276 17.55 -2.69 -8.39
C PHE A 276 17.50 -3.01 -6.90
N SER A 277 16.92 -4.16 -6.53
CA SER A 277 16.80 -4.62 -5.14
C SER A 277 17.13 -6.11 -5.03
N VAL A 278 18.37 -6.41 -4.66
CA VAL A 278 18.88 -7.81 -4.57
C VAL A 278 18.16 -8.65 -3.51
N ASN A 279 17.58 -8.01 -2.50
CA ASN A 279 16.82 -8.66 -1.43
C ASN A 279 15.31 -8.59 -1.65
N GLY A 280 14.86 -8.11 -2.83
CA GLY A 280 13.46 -7.80 -3.06
C GLY A 280 12.97 -6.59 -2.27
N GLN A 281 11.68 -6.28 -2.40
CA GLN A 281 11.06 -5.18 -1.70
C GLN A 281 9.94 -5.70 -0.80
N ASN A 282 9.90 -5.27 0.44
CA ASN A 282 8.80 -5.49 1.37
C ASN A 282 8.05 -4.17 1.57
N TRP A 283 6.82 -4.09 1.10
CA TRP A 283 6.00 -2.86 1.20
C TRP A 283 5.22 -2.78 2.51
N GLY A 284 5.21 -3.83 3.33
CA GLY A 284 4.53 -3.88 4.63
C GLY A 284 2.99 -3.93 4.55
N LEU A 285 2.42 -3.88 3.36
CA LEU A 285 0.97 -3.86 3.13
C LEU A 285 0.38 -5.27 3.25
N PRO A 286 -0.86 -5.45 3.74
CA PRO A 286 -1.52 -6.77 3.73
C PRO A 286 -1.76 -7.23 2.31
N THR A 287 -1.81 -8.55 2.09
CA THR A 287 -2.25 -9.12 0.82
C THR A 287 -3.77 -9.32 0.81
N TYR A 288 -4.36 -9.43 -0.39
CA TYR A 288 -5.80 -9.58 -0.53
C TYR A 288 -6.25 -11.04 -0.45
N ASN A 289 -7.39 -11.26 0.20
CA ASN A 289 -8.14 -12.51 0.14
C ASN A 289 -8.98 -12.54 -1.15
N TRP A 290 -8.33 -12.88 -2.27
CA TRP A 290 -9.01 -12.91 -3.56
C TRP A 290 -10.14 -13.95 -3.65
N ASP A 291 -10.05 -15.05 -2.91
CA ASP A 291 -11.12 -16.04 -2.86
C ASP A 291 -12.41 -15.40 -2.34
N ARG A 292 -12.31 -14.60 -1.28
CA ARG A 292 -13.44 -13.85 -0.71
C ARG A 292 -13.91 -12.74 -1.64
N MET A 293 -12.98 -11.98 -2.23
CA MET A 293 -13.33 -10.89 -3.14
C MET A 293 -14.01 -11.37 -4.42
N ILE A 294 -13.54 -12.45 -5.03
CA ILE A 294 -14.14 -13.03 -6.23
C ILE A 294 -15.55 -13.56 -5.93
N ALA A 295 -15.75 -14.14 -4.75
CA ALA A 295 -17.04 -14.71 -4.35
C ALA A 295 -18.18 -13.68 -4.30
N ASP A 296 -17.88 -12.39 -4.08
CA ASP A 296 -18.87 -11.30 -4.08
C ASP A 296 -18.78 -10.38 -5.31
N GLY A 297 -18.08 -10.82 -6.36
CA GLY A 297 -17.92 -10.03 -7.58
C GLY A 297 -16.93 -8.87 -7.46
N CYS A 298 -15.94 -9.00 -6.60
CA CYS A 298 -14.90 -7.99 -6.33
C CYS A 298 -15.50 -6.65 -5.82
N GLU A 299 -16.56 -6.71 -5.02
CA GLU A 299 -17.34 -5.55 -4.60
C GLU A 299 -16.46 -4.45 -3.96
N TRP A 300 -15.50 -4.81 -3.13
CA TRP A 300 -14.60 -3.85 -2.48
C TRP A 300 -13.81 -3.01 -3.50
N TRP A 301 -13.25 -3.66 -4.53
CA TRP A 301 -12.53 -2.98 -5.61
C TRP A 301 -13.45 -2.16 -6.52
N VAL A 302 -14.63 -2.70 -6.85
CA VAL A 302 -15.65 -1.99 -7.65
C VAL A 302 -16.05 -0.70 -6.96
N ARG A 303 -16.34 -0.72 -5.66
CA ARG A 303 -16.65 0.48 -4.87
C ARG A 303 -15.50 1.49 -4.87
N ARG A 304 -14.26 1.01 -4.77
CA ARG A 304 -13.07 1.85 -4.84
C ARG A 304 -13.01 2.62 -6.15
N PHE A 305 -13.12 1.93 -7.28
CA PHE A 305 -13.10 2.57 -8.60
C PHE A 305 -14.28 3.52 -8.79
N GLN A 306 -15.47 3.15 -8.38
CA GLN A 306 -16.65 4.02 -8.47
C GLN A 306 -16.48 5.30 -7.65
N ASN A 307 -15.86 5.22 -6.48
CA ASN A 307 -15.54 6.41 -5.70
C ASN A 307 -14.50 7.30 -6.38
N MET A 308 -13.44 6.72 -6.94
CA MET A 308 -12.40 7.48 -7.66
C MET A 308 -12.93 8.12 -8.95
N ALA A 309 -13.93 7.51 -9.60
CA ALA A 309 -14.58 8.10 -10.78
C ALA A 309 -15.31 9.43 -10.52
N LYS A 310 -15.52 9.79 -9.25
CA LYS A 310 -16.02 11.11 -8.86
C LYS A 310 -15.00 12.23 -9.08
N TYR A 311 -13.71 11.88 -9.14
CA TYR A 311 -12.59 12.81 -9.12
C TYR A 311 -11.68 12.72 -10.34
N PHE A 312 -11.75 11.61 -11.10
CA PHE A 312 -10.83 11.32 -12.18
C PHE A 312 -11.53 10.80 -13.43
N ASP A 313 -10.90 11.03 -14.57
CA ASP A 313 -11.32 10.55 -15.90
C ASP A 313 -10.54 9.31 -16.32
N ALA A 314 -9.34 9.14 -15.76
CA ALA A 314 -8.44 8.02 -16.00
C ALA A 314 -7.74 7.65 -14.70
N TYR A 315 -7.16 6.46 -14.63
CA TYR A 315 -6.34 6.07 -13.50
C TYR A 315 -5.17 5.17 -13.91
N ARG A 316 -4.07 5.29 -13.17
CA ARG A 316 -3.00 4.31 -13.16
C ARG A 316 -3.37 3.24 -12.13
N ILE A 317 -3.40 2.00 -12.56
CA ILE A 317 -3.47 0.88 -11.63
C ILE A 317 -2.02 0.49 -11.30
N ASP A 318 -1.67 0.70 -10.06
CA ASP A 318 -0.36 0.42 -9.50
C ASP A 318 -0.15 -1.09 -9.42
N HIS A 319 1.00 -1.57 -9.89
CA HIS A 319 1.40 -2.97 -9.85
C HIS A 319 0.32 -3.93 -10.38
N VAL A 320 -0.05 -3.81 -11.65
CA VAL A 320 -1.13 -4.62 -12.26
C VAL A 320 -0.86 -6.13 -12.17
N LEU A 321 0.41 -6.56 -12.16
CA LEU A 321 0.76 -7.98 -11.97
C LEU A 321 0.32 -8.51 -10.61
N GLY A 322 0.11 -7.66 -9.61
CA GLY A 322 -0.49 -8.02 -8.33
C GLY A 322 -1.90 -8.64 -8.44
N PHE A 323 -2.61 -8.38 -9.56
CA PHE A 323 -3.90 -9.03 -9.85
C PHE A 323 -3.75 -10.41 -10.49
N PHE A 324 -2.59 -10.72 -11.05
CA PHE A 324 -2.22 -12.05 -11.52
C PHE A 324 -1.62 -12.87 -10.39
N ARG A 325 -0.65 -12.28 -9.70
CA ARG A 325 0.11 -12.83 -8.59
C ARG A 325 0.72 -11.70 -7.77
N ILE A 326 0.74 -11.81 -6.48
CA ILE A 326 1.45 -10.89 -5.59
C ILE A 326 2.65 -11.62 -4.96
N TRP A 327 3.75 -10.91 -4.77
CA TRP A 327 4.84 -11.42 -3.96
C TRP A 327 4.45 -11.28 -2.49
N ALA A 328 4.16 -12.42 -1.84
CA ALA A 328 3.70 -12.49 -0.46
C ALA A 328 4.86 -12.87 0.45
N ILE A 329 5.24 -11.98 1.34
CA ILE A 329 6.35 -12.10 2.27
C ILE A 329 5.80 -12.44 3.66
N PRO A 330 6.35 -13.43 4.40
CA PRO A 330 5.96 -13.69 5.78
C PRO A 330 6.14 -12.46 6.68
N THR A 331 5.29 -12.30 7.70
CA THR A 331 5.34 -11.12 8.60
C THR A 331 6.56 -11.09 9.51
N ASP A 332 7.23 -12.20 9.70
CA ASP A 332 8.48 -12.33 10.44
C ASP A 332 9.74 -12.03 9.61
N CYS A 333 9.56 -11.70 8.31
CA CYS A 333 10.61 -11.24 7.42
C CYS A 333 10.65 -9.71 7.29
N VAL A 334 11.86 -9.18 7.14
CA VAL A 334 12.16 -7.77 6.81
C VAL A 334 12.37 -7.63 5.31
N GLY A 335 13.17 -8.52 4.71
CA GLY A 335 13.44 -8.59 3.28
C GLY A 335 12.40 -9.37 2.49
N GLY A 336 12.62 -9.48 1.18
CA GLY A 336 11.73 -10.18 0.25
C GLY A 336 12.16 -11.59 -0.14
N LEU A 337 13.32 -12.06 0.32
CA LEU A 337 13.94 -13.31 -0.18
C LEU A 337 13.14 -14.58 0.15
N LEU A 338 12.47 -14.62 1.30
CA LEU A 338 11.64 -15.74 1.73
C LEU A 338 10.17 -15.62 1.29
N GLY A 339 9.88 -14.67 0.41
CA GLY A 339 8.56 -14.52 -0.22
C GLY A 339 8.21 -15.67 -1.17
N GLN A 340 6.95 -15.72 -1.54
CA GLN A 340 6.42 -16.62 -2.55
C GLN A 340 5.32 -15.92 -3.35
N PHE A 341 5.14 -16.28 -4.63
CA PHE A 341 3.99 -15.78 -5.39
C PHE A 341 2.68 -16.36 -4.84
N GLN A 342 1.69 -15.52 -4.72
CA GLN A 342 0.34 -15.87 -4.28
C GLN A 342 -0.70 -15.28 -5.25
N PRO A 343 -1.56 -16.16 -5.88
CA PRO A 343 -1.48 -17.62 -5.82
C PRO A 343 -0.34 -18.18 -6.68
N ALA A 344 0.07 -19.42 -6.39
CA ALA A 344 0.99 -20.18 -7.22
C ALA A 344 0.74 -21.69 -7.09
N LEU A 345 1.18 -22.46 -8.08
CA LEU A 345 1.11 -23.92 -8.07
C LEU A 345 2.32 -24.48 -7.30
N ALA A 346 2.18 -24.63 -5.99
CA ALA A 346 3.19 -25.24 -5.13
C ALA A 346 3.48 -26.70 -5.56
N MET A 347 4.64 -27.21 -5.21
CA MET A 347 5.12 -28.53 -5.61
C MET A 347 5.09 -29.50 -4.43
N SER A 348 4.66 -30.74 -4.69
CA SER A 348 4.80 -31.82 -3.72
C SER A 348 6.23 -32.37 -3.70
N ARG A 349 6.55 -33.14 -2.66
CA ARG A 349 7.83 -33.87 -2.56
C ARG A 349 8.07 -34.75 -3.78
N ASP A 350 7.08 -35.56 -4.17
CA ASP A 350 7.20 -36.51 -5.29
C ASP A 350 7.43 -35.77 -6.62
N GLU A 351 6.76 -34.64 -6.79
CA GLU A 351 6.96 -33.80 -7.96
C GLU A 351 8.37 -33.20 -8.01
N ILE A 352 8.89 -32.71 -6.91
CA ILE A 352 10.29 -32.22 -6.81
C ILE A 352 11.27 -33.34 -7.15
N GLN A 353 11.05 -34.54 -6.61
CA GLN A 353 11.92 -35.70 -6.88
C GLN A 353 11.85 -36.15 -8.36
N SER A 354 10.73 -35.91 -9.03
CA SER A 354 10.58 -36.23 -10.46
C SER A 354 11.54 -35.45 -11.37
N TYR A 355 12.03 -34.31 -10.91
CA TYR A 355 13.09 -33.53 -11.60
C TYR A 355 14.49 -34.11 -11.39
N GLY A 356 14.63 -35.15 -10.54
CA GLY A 356 15.91 -35.79 -10.21
C GLY A 356 16.63 -35.20 -8.98
N LEU A 357 15.99 -34.31 -8.23
CA LEU A 357 16.54 -33.78 -6.97
C LEU A 357 16.26 -34.78 -5.84
N ASN A 358 17.32 -35.18 -5.12
CA ASN A 358 17.16 -35.95 -3.89
C ASN A 358 16.64 -35.02 -2.78
N PHE A 359 15.31 -34.85 -2.72
CA PHE A 359 14.68 -33.88 -1.84
C PHE A 359 14.75 -34.29 -0.36
N GLN A 360 15.57 -33.57 0.39
CA GLN A 360 15.70 -33.69 1.84
C GLN A 360 14.99 -32.52 2.51
N GLU A 361 13.76 -32.75 2.92
CA GLU A 361 12.85 -31.68 3.36
C GLU A 361 13.45 -30.78 4.43
N HIS A 362 13.91 -31.36 5.55
CA HIS A 362 14.49 -30.59 6.65
C HIS A 362 15.69 -29.75 6.18
N LEU A 363 16.62 -30.38 5.45
CA LEU A 363 17.84 -29.72 4.98
C LEU A 363 17.55 -28.54 4.04
N PHE A 364 16.53 -28.66 3.19
CA PHE A 364 16.25 -27.69 2.13
C PHE A 364 15.26 -26.61 2.52
N THR A 365 14.57 -26.76 3.65
CA THR A 365 13.58 -25.78 4.14
C THR A 365 13.97 -25.11 5.45
N THR A 366 15.14 -25.41 6.00
CA THR A 366 15.68 -24.76 7.18
C THR A 366 17.00 -24.05 6.82
N PRO A 367 17.38 -22.96 7.50
CA PRO A 367 18.62 -22.25 7.25
C PRO A 367 19.84 -23.17 7.28
N PHE A 368 20.65 -23.14 6.24
CA PHE A 368 21.89 -23.93 6.16
C PHE A 368 23.05 -23.15 6.76
N ILE A 369 23.48 -23.53 7.97
CA ILE A 369 24.52 -22.83 8.73
C ILE A 369 25.64 -23.80 9.07
N ALA A 370 26.58 -23.97 8.13
CA ALA A 370 27.83 -24.68 8.36
C ALA A 370 28.90 -23.73 8.87
N HIS A 371 29.93 -24.25 9.57
CA HIS A 371 31.00 -23.44 10.10
C HIS A 371 31.67 -22.55 9.03
N TRP A 372 31.97 -23.13 7.86
CA TRP A 372 32.57 -22.39 6.75
C TRP A 372 31.67 -21.25 6.20
N VAL A 373 30.32 -21.37 6.34
CA VAL A 373 29.38 -20.30 5.99
C VAL A 373 29.54 -19.15 6.97
N VAL A 374 29.59 -19.45 8.29
CA VAL A 374 29.77 -18.43 9.33
C VAL A 374 31.09 -17.70 9.14
N GLU A 375 32.17 -18.44 8.87
CA GLU A 375 33.51 -17.85 8.58
C GLU A 375 33.46 -16.93 7.36
N ARG A 376 32.76 -17.33 6.27
CA ARG A 376 32.65 -16.53 5.05
C ARG A 376 31.87 -15.23 5.26
N VAL A 377 30.80 -15.30 6.02
CA VAL A 377 29.90 -14.14 6.27
C VAL A 377 30.51 -13.20 7.30
N PHE A 378 31.07 -13.72 8.42
CA PHE A 378 31.43 -12.92 9.58
C PHE A 378 32.94 -12.75 9.81
N ARG A 379 33.79 -13.49 9.07
CA ARG A 379 35.26 -13.35 9.10
C ARG A 379 35.81 -13.36 10.54
N GLU A 380 36.47 -12.27 10.97
CA GLU A 380 37.06 -12.12 12.32
C GLU A 380 36.03 -12.17 13.47
N HIS A 381 34.75 -12.03 13.18
CA HIS A 381 33.67 -12.11 14.17
C HIS A 381 33.01 -13.49 14.28
N THR A 382 33.54 -14.51 13.61
CA THR A 382 32.98 -15.87 13.57
C THR A 382 32.72 -16.44 14.97
N GLU A 383 33.69 -16.42 15.85
CA GLU A 383 33.57 -16.96 17.21
C GLU A 383 32.58 -16.19 18.06
N GLU A 384 32.54 -14.86 17.90
CA GLU A 384 31.55 -14.01 18.58
C GLU A 384 30.13 -14.37 18.13
N VAL A 385 29.91 -14.57 16.83
CA VAL A 385 28.61 -14.92 16.26
C VAL A 385 28.18 -16.31 16.70
N ILE A 386 29.03 -17.31 16.63
CA ILE A 386 28.75 -18.68 17.08
C ILE A 386 28.30 -18.66 18.54
N LYS A 387 29.04 -18.02 19.41
CA LYS A 387 28.78 -17.96 20.84
C LYS A 387 27.47 -17.21 21.17
N THR A 388 27.22 -16.09 20.47
CA THR A 388 26.15 -15.16 20.80
C THR A 388 24.83 -15.58 20.21
N TYR A 389 24.81 -15.96 18.91
CA TYR A 389 23.59 -16.07 18.12
C TYR A 389 23.25 -17.50 17.70
N LEU A 390 24.19 -18.44 17.79
CA LEU A 390 24.02 -19.80 17.28
C LEU A 390 24.00 -20.84 18.39
N ASN A 391 23.33 -21.97 18.12
CA ASN A 391 23.43 -23.22 18.85
C ASN A 391 24.21 -24.21 18.00
N HIS A 392 25.12 -24.96 18.60
CA HIS A 392 25.80 -26.08 17.94
C HIS A 392 24.84 -27.28 17.89
N GLU A 393 24.60 -27.84 16.71
CA GLU A 393 23.73 -29.01 16.51
C GLU A 393 24.54 -30.30 16.47
N HIS A 394 25.35 -30.49 15.43
CA HIS A 394 26.21 -31.65 15.26
C HIS A 394 27.34 -31.31 14.27
N ASP A 395 28.46 -31.98 14.35
CA ASP A 395 29.64 -31.74 13.51
C ASP A 395 29.94 -30.24 13.37
N ASP A 396 29.97 -29.72 12.15
CA ASP A 396 30.19 -28.30 11.84
C ASP A 396 28.86 -27.55 11.52
N ILE A 397 27.71 -28.04 11.98
CA ILE A 397 26.38 -27.47 11.68
C ILE A 397 25.81 -26.77 12.90
N TYR A 398 25.23 -25.63 12.66
CA TYR A 398 24.61 -24.74 13.65
C TYR A 398 23.16 -24.42 13.29
N SER A 399 22.41 -23.95 14.29
CA SER A 399 21.11 -23.32 14.12
C SER A 399 21.09 -21.94 14.81
N LEU A 400 20.21 -21.05 14.36
CA LEU A 400 19.98 -19.78 15.06
C LEU A 400 19.28 -20.04 16.39
N LYS A 401 19.69 -19.34 17.45
CA LYS A 401 18.98 -19.35 18.72
C LYS A 401 17.54 -18.84 18.54
N PRO A 402 16.57 -19.30 19.31
CA PRO A 402 15.16 -18.90 19.17
C PRO A 402 14.91 -17.39 19.18
N GLU A 403 15.79 -16.62 19.85
CA GLU A 403 15.73 -15.17 19.94
C GLU A 403 16.15 -14.46 18.63
N TYR A 404 16.80 -15.18 17.70
CA TYR A 404 17.37 -14.66 16.46
C TYR A 404 16.98 -15.47 15.22
N ASN A 405 15.97 -16.33 15.33
CA ASN A 405 15.61 -17.28 14.25
C ASN A 405 14.65 -16.71 13.19
N THR A 406 14.37 -15.42 13.22
CA THR A 406 13.65 -14.69 12.18
C THR A 406 14.27 -13.31 11.97
N GLU A 407 14.12 -12.74 10.77
CA GLU A 407 14.66 -11.41 10.49
C GLU A 407 14.09 -10.33 11.41
N ARG A 408 12.77 -10.37 11.74
CA ARG A 408 12.15 -9.40 12.67
C ARG A 408 12.70 -9.48 14.09
N LYS A 409 13.04 -10.66 14.58
CA LYS A 409 13.68 -10.78 15.89
C LYS A 409 15.09 -10.23 15.89
N ILE A 410 15.83 -10.44 14.80
CA ILE A 410 17.16 -9.86 14.61
C ILE A 410 17.05 -8.34 14.53
N GLU A 411 16.12 -7.81 13.72
CA GLU A 411 15.86 -6.37 13.62
C GLU A 411 15.63 -5.73 15.01
N ALA A 412 14.73 -6.33 15.81
CA ALA A 412 14.45 -5.85 17.16
C ALA A 412 15.68 -5.91 18.10
N ALA A 413 16.52 -6.96 17.97
CA ALA A 413 17.74 -7.09 18.76
C ALA A 413 18.84 -6.07 18.38
N PHE A 414 18.76 -5.53 17.18
CA PHE A 414 19.69 -4.50 16.66
C PHE A 414 19.08 -3.10 16.64
N GLU A 415 17.88 -2.90 17.20
CA GLU A 415 17.25 -1.59 17.29
C GLU A 415 18.18 -0.59 18.00
N GLY A 416 18.38 0.57 17.38
CA GLY A 416 19.27 1.63 17.89
C GLY A 416 20.76 1.36 17.73
N LYS A 417 21.17 0.21 17.19
CA LYS A 417 22.58 -0.12 16.89
C LYS A 417 22.90 0.32 15.45
N THR A 418 23.79 1.29 15.30
CA THR A 418 24.03 1.95 14.00
C THR A 418 25.50 1.94 13.57
N THR A 419 26.40 1.26 14.30
CA THR A 419 27.82 1.14 13.87
C THR A 419 27.94 0.28 12.63
N GLU A 420 28.99 0.47 11.84
CA GLU A 420 29.26 -0.38 10.66
C GLU A 420 29.30 -1.88 11.02
N LYS A 421 29.89 -2.21 12.19
CA LYS A 421 29.90 -3.57 12.71
C LYS A 421 28.47 -4.07 12.98
N ASP A 422 27.64 -3.28 13.65
CA ASP A 422 26.26 -3.70 13.98
C ASP A 422 25.43 -3.95 12.72
N VAL A 423 25.54 -3.06 11.74
CA VAL A 423 24.86 -3.22 10.44
C VAL A 423 25.33 -4.49 9.74
N TRP A 424 26.66 -4.71 9.69
CA TRP A 424 27.22 -5.92 9.08
C TRP A 424 26.79 -7.20 9.79
N LEU A 425 26.81 -7.24 11.13
CA LEU A 425 26.34 -8.40 11.90
C LEU A 425 24.86 -8.68 11.69
N ARG A 426 24.03 -7.65 11.71
CA ARG A 426 22.59 -7.76 11.43
C ARG A 426 22.32 -8.34 10.03
N ASP A 427 22.93 -7.76 9.01
CA ASP A 427 22.72 -8.16 7.62
C ASP A 427 23.27 -9.56 7.35
N GLY A 428 24.39 -9.93 7.99
CA GLY A 428 24.92 -11.28 7.97
C GLY A 428 23.98 -12.30 8.61
N LEU A 429 23.33 -11.95 9.73
CA LEU A 429 22.34 -12.80 10.38
C LEU A 429 21.08 -12.97 9.52
N TYR A 430 20.63 -11.91 8.80
CA TYR A 430 19.56 -12.05 7.80
C TYR A 430 19.95 -13.03 6.70
N ALA A 431 21.16 -12.93 6.17
CA ALA A 431 21.66 -13.86 5.15
C ALA A 431 21.68 -15.32 5.63
N LEU A 432 21.93 -15.56 6.93
CA LEU A 432 21.80 -16.92 7.48
C LEU A 432 20.33 -17.39 7.53
N VAL A 433 19.40 -16.53 7.93
CA VAL A 433 17.96 -16.86 7.96
C VAL A 433 17.47 -17.21 6.56
N ASP A 434 17.94 -16.50 5.54
CA ASP A 434 17.48 -16.60 4.14
C ASP A 434 18.09 -17.78 3.39
N ASP A 435 19.05 -18.50 3.98
CA ASP A 435 19.77 -19.58 3.29
C ASP A 435 18.99 -20.90 3.31
N VAL A 436 17.93 -20.94 2.48
CA VAL A 436 17.12 -22.13 2.23
C VAL A 436 16.96 -22.36 0.73
N LEU A 437 16.77 -23.61 0.28
CA LEU A 437 16.47 -23.92 -1.13
C LEU A 437 14.97 -23.80 -1.46
N PHE A 438 14.12 -24.10 -0.49
CA PHE A 438 12.68 -24.09 -0.64
C PHE A 438 12.03 -23.37 0.52
N VAL A 439 10.95 -22.65 0.23
CA VAL A 439 10.01 -22.14 1.23
C VAL A 439 8.74 -23.00 1.21
N ARG A 440 8.12 -23.20 2.37
CA ARG A 440 6.87 -23.93 2.49
C ARG A 440 5.71 -23.10 1.99
N ASP A 441 4.75 -23.75 1.33
CA ASP A 441 3.52 -23.09 0.94
C ASP A 441 2.72 -22.67 2.18
N ARG A 442 2.19 -21.46 2.16
CA ARG A 442 1.50 -20.86 3.33
C ARG A 442 0.15 -21.50 3.60
N LYS A 443 -0.56 -21.97 2.57
CA LYS A 443 -1.86 -22.62 2.73
C LYS A 443 -1.71 -24.13 3.05
N ASN A 444 -0.64 -24.76 2.55
CA ASN A 444 -0.37 -26.17 2.77
C ASN A 444 1.13 -26.42 3.03
N PRO A 445 1.56 -26.53 4.29
CA PRO A 445 2.96 -26.68 4.67
C PRO A 445 3.62 -27.98 4.14
N ASN A 446 2.86 -28.91 3.55
CA ASN A 446 3.39 -30.11 2.89
C ASN A 446 3.74 -29.88 1.41
N LEU A 447 3.53 -28.67 0.91
CA LEU A 447 3.92 -28.24 -0.43
C LEU A 447 5.01 -27.18 -0.36
N PHE A 448 5.74 -27.02 -1.46
CA PHE A 448 6.96 -26.23 -1.47
C PHE A 448 7.04 -25.34 -2.71
N HIS A 449 7.75 -24.22 -2.55
CA HIS A 449 8.17 -23.35 -3.65
C HIS A 449 9.70 -23.26 -3.65
N PRO A 450 10.37 -23.32 -4.80
CA PRO A 450 11.81 -23.03 -4.84
C PRO A 450 12.03 -21.58 -4.40
N ARG A 451 12.99 -21.37 -3.50
CA ARG A 451 13.32 -20.03 -3.02
C ARG A 451 13.86 -19.21 -4.20
N ILE A 452 13.37 -17.98 -4.35
CA ILE A 452 13.83 -17.08 -5.41
C ILE A 452 15.34 -16.82 -5.27
N THR A 453 16.08 -16.81 -6.37
CA THR A 453 17.54 -16.62 -6.40
C THR A 453 18.36 -17.61 -5.53
N ALA A 454 17.81 -18.79 -5.22
CA ALA A 454 18.48 -19.79 -4.39
C ALA A 454 19.84 -20.24 -4.95
N GLN A 455 20.11 -20.04 -6.25
CA GLN A 455 21.42 -20.29 -6.85
C GLN A 455 22.55 -19.44 -6.25
N LEU A 456 22.22 -18.39 -5.51
CA LEU A 456 23.18 -17.53 -4.80
C LEU A 456 23.39 -17.95 -3.34
N ASN A 457 22.69 -18.98 -2.87
CA ASN A 457 22.77 -19.46 -1.49
C ASN A 457 23.97 -20.38 -1.24
N PHE A 458 24.42 -20.43 0.00
CA PHE A 458 25.43 -21.38 0.45
C PHE A 458 24.92 -22.83 0.40
N MET A 459 23.63 -23.07 0.70
CA MET A 459 23.03 -24.39 0.56
C MET A 459 23.11 -24.89 -0.89
N TYR A 460 22.81 -24.02 -1.88
CA TYR A 460 22.96 -24.37 -3.28
C TYR A 460 24.42 -24.66 -3.65
N GLU A 461 25.36 -23.84 -3.14
CA GLU A 461 26.80 -24.03 -3.36
C GLU A 461 27.25 -25.42 -2.86
N ALA A 462 26.73 -25.87 -1.72
CA ALA A 462 27.04 -27.15 -1.11
C ALA A 462 26.42 -28.38 -1.83
N LEU A 463 25.51 -28.20 -2.77
CA LEU A 463 24.92 -29.30 -3.51
C LEU A 463 25.91 -29.98 -4.47
N TRP A 464 25.70 -31.27 -4.72
CA TRP A 464 26.36 -31.98 -5.80
C TRP A 464 25.92 -31.48 -7.17
N ASP A 465 26.76 -31.59 -8.18
CA ASP A 465 26.45 -31.09 -9.54
C ASP A 465 25.16 -31.66 -10.12
N GLY A 466 24.86 -32.94 -9.84
CA GLY A 466 23.62 -33.59 -10.24
C GLY A 466 22.38 -32.92 -9.63
N ASP A 467 22.45 -32.61 -8.34
CA ASP A 467 21.36 -31.94 -7.62
C ASP A 467 21.23 -30.47 -8.04
N LYS A 468 22.35 -29.75 -8.30
CA LYS A 468 22.32 -28.41 -8.91
C LYS A 468 21.62 -28.40 -10.25
N ALA A 469 21.95 -29.37 -11.12
CA ALA A 469 21.32 -29.48 -12.43
C ALA A 469 19.82 -29.80 -12.31
N ALA A 470 19.42 -30.68 -11.39
CA ALA A 470 18.02 -30.99 -11.11
C ALA A 470 17.26 -29.79 -10.56
N PHE A 471 17.83 -29.10 -9.58
CA PHE A 471 17.25 -27.86 -9.01
C PHE A 471 17.08 -26.77 -10.07
N ASN A 472 18.05 -26.55 -10.95
CA ASN A 472 17.95 -25.53 -11.99
C ASN A 472 16.85 -25.86 -13.01
N ARG A 473 16.64 -27.13 -13.38
CA ARG A 473 15.51 -27.53 -14.26
C ARG A 473 14.18 -27.24 -13.60
N LEU A 474 14.04 -27.64 -12.33
CA LEU A 474 12.84 -27.38 -11.52
C LEU A 474 12.59 -25.90 -11.37
N TYR A 475 13.60 -25.12 -10.99
CA TYR A 475 13.53 -23.67 -10.78
C TYR A 475 13.06 -22.94 -12.05
N ASN A 476 13.68 -23.25 -13.20
CA ASN A 476 13.32 -22.66 -14.48
C ASN A 476 11.88 -23.02 -14.90
N ASP A 477 11.47 -24.26 -14.69
CA ASP A 477 10.09 -24.64 -14.97
C ASP A 477 9.11 -23.90 -14.06
N TYR A 478 9.40 -23.82 -12.76
CA TYR A 478 8.55 -23.18 -11.78
C TYR A 478 8.33 -21.68 -12.09
N TYR A 479 9.40 -20.91 -12.27
CA TYR A 479 9.31 -19.46 -12.41
C TYR A 479 8.93 -19.00 -13.83
N TYR A 480 9.28 -19.73 -14.88
CA TYR A 480 9.12 -19.25 -16.26
C TYR A 480 8.07 -19.98 -17.10
N ARG A 481 7.51 -21.08 -16.61
CA ARG A 481 6.54 -21.86 -17.39
C ARG A 481 5.33 -22.34 -16.60
N ARG A 482 5.54 -23.04 -15.47
CA ARG A 482 4.53 -23.77 -14.70
C ARG A 482 3.29 -22.94 -14.38
N ASN A 483 3.48 -21.70 -13.94
CA ASN A 483 2.43 -20.87 -13.41
C ASN A 483 1.74 -19.97 -14.46
N ASN A 484 2.25 -19.86 -15.69
CA ASN A 484 1.80 -18.84 -16.64
C ASN A 484 0.30 -18.93 -16.95
N ASN A 485 -0.19 -20.09 -17.35
CA ASN A 485 -1.62 -20.28 -17.66
C ASN A 485 -2.50 -20.15 -16.42
N PHE A 486 -2.01 -20.61 -15.28
CA PHE A 486 -2.70 -20.48 -14.00
C PHE A 486 -2.86 -19.00 -13.63
N TRP A 487 -1.80 -18.22 -13.65
CA TRP A 487 -1.86 -16.78 -13.34
C TRP A 487 -2.75 -15.99 -14.30
N TYR A 488 -2.70 -16.32 -15.60
CA TYR A 488 -3.62 -15.74 -16.57
C TYR A 488 -5.08 -16.01 -16.18
N GLY A 489 -5.41 -17.27 -15.88
CA GLY A 489 -6.74 -17.64 -15.43
C GLY A 489 -7.18 -16.90 -14.15
N GLU A 490 -6.27 -16.75 -13.19
CA GLU A 490 -6.55 -16.01 -11.94
C GLU A 490 -6.80 -14.51 -12.18
N ALA A 491 -6.04 -13.89 -13.08
CA ALA A 491 -6.26 -12.49 -13.44
C ALA A 491 -7.60 -12.28 -14.16
N MET A 492 -7.96 -13.19 -15.06
CA MET A 492 -9.20 -13.08 -15.84
C MET A 492 -10.48 -13.27 -15.00
N LYS A 493 -10.37 -13.79 -13.80
CA LYS A 493 -11.49 -13.77 -12.81
C LYS A 493 -11.78 -12.39 -12.25
N LYS A 494 -10.84 -11.46 -12.30
CA LYS A 494 -10.86 -10.15 -11.61
C LYS A 494 -10.84 -8.97 -12.59
N LEU A 495 -9.82 -8.88 -13.42
CA LEU A 495 -9.56 -7.71 -14.27
C LEU A 495 -10.75 -7.29 -15.15
N PRO A 496 -11.51 -8.21 -15.81
CA PRO A 496 -12.67 -7.78 -16.60
C PRO A 496 -13.75 -7.09 -15.77
N ILE A 497 -13.99 -7.57 -14.54
CA ILE A 497 -14.95 -6.97 -13.60
C ILE A 497 -14.48 -5.55 -13.24
N LEU A 498 -13.21 -5.41 -12.91
CA LEU A 498 -12.62 -4.15 -12.44
C LEU A 498 -12.58 -3.09 -13.54
N VAL A 499 -12.17 -3.46 -14.75
CA VAL A 499 -12.13 -2.56 -15.92
C VAL A 499 -13.54 -2.07 -16.28
N GLN A 500 -14.57 -2.91 -16.09
CA GLN A 500 -15.95 -2.57 -16.37
C GLN A 500 -16.66 -1.81 -15.25
N ALA A 501 -16.02 -1.67 -14.07
CA ALA A 501 -16.62 -1.02 -12.90
C ALA A 501 -16.94 0.47 -13.14
N THR A 502 -16.21 1.14 -14.02
CA THR A 502 -16.38 2.56 -14.34
C THR A 502 -16.08 2.83 -15.82
N ARG A 503 -16.27 4.09 -16.23
CA ARG A 503 -15.90 4.58 -17.57
C ARG A 503 -14.54 5.26 -17.62
N MET A 504 -13.78 5.23 -16.52
CA MET A 504 -12.42 5.79 -16.52
C MET A 504 -11.49 5.00 -17.45
N LEU A 505 -10.59 5.70 -18.12
CA LEU A 505 -9.52 5.07 -18.87
C LEU A 505 -8.54 4.36 -17.91
N VAL A 506 -8.33 3.08 -18.15
CA VAL A 506 -7.42 2.25 -17.35
C VAL A 506 -6.02 2.30 -17.95
N CYS A 507 -5.03 2.66 -17.15
CA CYS A 507 -3.62 2.58 -17.48
C CYS A 507 -2.93 1.64 -16.51
N ALA A 508 -2.58 0.46 -16.99
CA ALA A 508 -1.87 -0.53 -16.17
C ALA A 508 -0.38 -0.17 -16.06
N GLU A 509 0.17 -0.30 -14.87
CA GLU A 509 1.60 -0.12 -14.61
C GLU A 509 2.19 -1.42 -14.07
N ASP A 510 3.28 -1.82 -14.70
CA ASP A 510 4.25 -2.78 -14.18
C ASP A 510 5.53 -2.71 -15.01
N LEU A 511 6.64 -3.14 -14.41
CA LEU A 511 7.97 -3.16 -15.04
C LEU A 511 8.43 -4.57 -15.36
#